data_f892d76a367395120b9a1d8dfe6725b3
#
_entry.id   f892d76a367395120b9a1d8dfe6725b3
#
_cell.length_a   1.000
_cell.length_b   1.000
_cell.length_c   1.000
_cell.angle_alpha   90.00
_cell.angle_beta   90.00
_cell.angle_gamma   90.00
#
_symmetry.space_group_name_H-M   'P 1'
#
loop_
_entity.id
_entity.type
_entity.pdbx_description
1 polymer ?
#
loop_
_entity_poly.entity_id
_entity_poly.type
_entity_poly.pdbx_seq_one_letter_code
_entity_poly.pdbx_strand_id
1 'polypeptide(L)'
;MANATESNFEILEGYYKKYPDVPKETILKQHMLSLGHWFSDAALNACAGALVKSYRLFSYDLVPMSYFKRNEHRRVPEHFILMNGPDNMRPVAIQTSLAPDSPYLVDIVDGRMVLTVDGNVVCDVRVPKTPDYYSKNLPDGTPYHEIVAFASFITIFRNCQYWGAKEECKFCDINENARQMKLSRDFTLSAPVKSVEDVVAVCKYVAEDAKKIGAGQGFVLSGGSITKTLHGKNEADFYVPYIEAIKNLDSKPRITFEVNARPKEEVIRYKAAGADNIHFNMEAWDRELFAWINPGKAERVGWDNWVRWMEDAVEVFGPGQVQPSFVSGIEMARPHGFKTVEEAVKSATSCFEYLMSRAIMPRPQQWRREPSTALCKEAEQPPVPLDYYIQMTRNWYETYCKYRDKLPKFGTRKGGLLAERNLLGPVHGAYGDFAMLKENLFPTDVEEQINRRSVPWENIDGGSHVQ
;
A
#
# COMPACT_ATOMS: atom_id res chain seq x y z
N MET A 1 37.61 6.74 24.83
CA MET A 1 36.21 6.66 25.20
C MET A 1 35.46 6.32 23.92
N ALA A 2 34.91 5.11 23.82
CA ALA A 2 34.05 4.77 22.68
C ALA A 2 32.82 5.68 22.74
N ASN A 3 32.56 6.43 21.68
CA ASN A 3 31.31 7.15 21.56
C ASN A 3 30.19 6.09 21.68
N ALA A 4 29.38 6.19 22.71
CA ALA A 4 28.17 5.37 22.83
C ALA A 4 27.34 5.65 21.57
N THR A 5 27.11 4.66 20.76
CA THR A 5 26.24 4.78 19.58
C THR A 5 24.84 5.08 20.12
N GLU A 6 24.24 6.18 19.67
CA GLU A 6 22.88 6.58 20.02
C GLU A 6 21.91 5.43 19.74
N SER A 7 21.01 5.11 20.67
CA SER A 7 20.03 4.06 20.50
C SER A 7 18.96 4.46 19.47
N ASN A 8 18.30 3.49 18.83
CA ASN A 8 17.22 3.81 17.88
C ASN A 8 16.03 4.50 18.56
N PHE A 9 15.84 4.25 19.85
CA PHE A 9 14.85 4.97 20.66
C PHE A 9 15.22 6.46 20.80
N GLU A 10 16.48 6.76 21.12
CA GLU A 10 16.98 8.15 21.20
C GLU A 10 16.94 8.85 19.84
N ILE A 11 17.27 8.15 18.75
CA ILE A 11 17.15 8.66 17.39
C ILE A 11 15.69 9.04 17.08
N LEU A 12 14.72 8.19 17.41
CA LEU A 12 13.30 8.46 17.22
C LEU A 12 12.85 9.69 18.02
N GLU A 13 13.23 9.78 19.30
CA GLU A 13 12.96 10.94 20.16
C GLU A 13 13.63 12.23 19.62
N GLY A 14 14.81 12.10 19.03
CA GLY A 14 15.49 13.18 18.32
C GLY A 14 14.68 13.72 17.15
N TYR A 15 14.07 12.84 16.35
CA TYR A 15 13.18 13.24 15.26
C TYR A 15 11.91 13.92 15.74
N TYR A 16 11.31 13.47 16.84
CA TYR A 16 10.15 14.14 17.43
C TYR A 16 10.48 15.57 17.86
N LYS A 17 11.66 15.79 18.42
CA LYS A 17 12.15 17.13 18.81
C LYS A 17 12.51 17.98 17.60
N LYS A 18 13.09 17.39 16.55
CA LYS A 18 13.50 18.08 15.32
C LYS A 18 12.29 18.57 14.50
N TYR A 19 11.19 17.83 14.52
CA TYR A 19 9.98 18.11 13.75
C TYR A 19 8.73 18.20 14.63
N PRO A 20 8.65 19.22 15.54
CA PRO A 20 7.57 19.33 16.52
C PRO A 20 6.20 19.64 15.90
N ASP A 21 6.17 20.11 14.65
CA ASP A 21 4.97 20.39 13.86
C ASP A 21 4.42 19.16 13.12
N VAL A 22 5.17 18.05 13.09
CA VAL A 22 4.77 16.79 12.46
C VAL A 22 4.25 15.83 13.52
N PRO A 23 3.04 15.24 13.33
CA PRO A 23 2.51 14.27 14.28
C PRO A 23 3.49 13.11 14.51
N LYS A 24 3.68 12.72 15.76
CA LYS A 24 4.60 11.64 16.16
C LYS A 24 4.26 10.32 15.45
N GLU A 25 2.98 10.03 15.27
CA GLU A 25 2.47 8.87 14.55
C GLU A 25 2.98 8.81 13.10
N THR A 26 3.02 9.96 12.44
CA THR A 26 3.54 10.09 11.07
C THR A 26 5.02 9.75 11.02
N ILE A 27 5.81 10.29 11.95
CA ILE A 27 7.25 10.04 12.04
C ILE A 27 7.52 8.57 12.36
N LEU A 28 6.85 8.02 13.38
CA LEU A 28 6.98 6.61 13.77
C LEU A 28 6.65 5.67 12.61
N LYS A 29 5.52 5.89 11.95
CA LYS A 29 5.09 5.10 10.79
C LYS A 29 6.13 5.12 9.68
N GLN A 30 6.64 6.29 9.30
CA GLN A 30 7.65 6.42 8.25
C GLN A 30 8.96 5.73 8.61
N HIS A 31 9.40 5.83 9.87
CA HIS A 31 10.60 5.16 10.33
C HIS A 31 10.44 3.63 10.30
N MET A 32 9.32 3.12 10.79
CA MET A 32 9.00 1.69 10.73
C MET A 32 8.90 1.17 9.28
N LEU A 33 8.28 1.95 8.38
CA LEU A 33 8.18 1.58 6.96
C LEU A 33 9.56 1.56 6.27
N SER A 34 10.53 2.35 6.78
CA SER A 34 11.91 2.39 6.26
C SER A 34 12.78 1.25 6.77
N LEU A 35 12.66 0.90 8.06
CA LEU A 35 13.50 -0.08 8.75
C LEU A 35 12.85 -1.47 8.88
N GLY A 36 11.56 -1.58 8.52
CA GLY A 36 10.78 -2.78 8.78
C GLY A 36 10.51 -3.01 10.26
N HIS A 37 10.09 -4.20 10.61
CA HIS A 37 9.83 -4.64 11.99
C HIS A 37 9.86 -6.16 12.08
N TRP A 38 9.87 -6.67 13.30
CA TRP A 38 9.79 -8.08 13.60
C TRP A 38 8.67 -8.39 14.58
N PHE A 39 8.27 -9.64 14.67
CA PHE A 39 7.31 -10.14 15.66
C PHE A 39 7.97 -11.17 16.55
N SER A 40 7.79 -11.08 17.85
CA SER A 40 8.14 -12.18 18.77
C SER A 40 7.23 -13.40 18.55
N ASP A 41 7.67 -14.57 18.98
CA ASP A 41 6.85 -15.78 18.93
C ASP A 41 5.56 -15.61 19.77
N ALA A 42 5.64 -14.92 20.90
CA ALA A 42 4.48 -14.61 21.73
C ALA A 42 3.45 -13.75 20.96
N ALA A 43 3.91 -12.71 20.26
CA ALA A 43 3.05 -11.87 19.44
C ALA A 43 2.43 -12.63 18.27
N LEU A 44 3.20 -13.51 17.60
CA LEU A 44 2.68 -14.36 16.52
C LEU A 44 1.60 -15.32 17.01
N ASN A 45 1.79 -15.94 18.16
CA ASN A 45 0.79 -16.83 18.78
C ASN A 45 -0.49 -16.06 19.13
N ALA A 46 -0.35 -14.83 19.62
CA ALA A 46 -1.49 -13.95 19.92
C ALA A 46 -2.23 -13.45 18.67
N CYS A 47 -1.63 -13.55 17.48
CA CYS A 47 -2.27 -13.20 16.20
C CYS A 47 -3.21 -14.30 15.66
N ALA A 48 -3.59 -15.30 16.45
CA ALA A 48 -4.55 -16.32 16.00
C ALA A 48 -5.87 -15.66 15.57
N GLY A 49 -6.33 -15.97 14.35
CA GLY A 49 -7.50 -15.32 13.75
C GLY A 49 -7.26 -13.97 13.07
N ALA A 50 -6.01 -13.49 13.05
CA ALA A 50 -5.63 -12.30 12.31
C ALA A 50 -5.70 -12.50 10.79
N LEU A 51 -5.90 -11.39 10.08
CA LEU A 51 -5.76 -11.34 8.62
C LEU A 51 -4.29 -11.57 8.25
N VAL A 52 -4.00 -12.77 7.74
CA VAL A 52 -2.64 -13.19 7.40
C VAL A 52 -2.17 -12.59 6.10
N LYS A 53 -0.91 -12.19 6.06
CA LYS A 53 -0.23 -11.65 4.88
C LYS A 53 -0.28 -12.64 3.71
N SER A 54 -0.77 -12.17 2.57
CA SER A 54 -1.07 -13.04 1.43
C SER A 54 0.09 -13.28 0.49
N TYR A 55 1.09 -12.41 0.47
CA TYR A 55 2.24 -12.43 -0.48
C TYR A 55 1.85 -12.48 -1.97
N ARG A 56 0.64 -12.08 -2.31
CA ARG A 56 0.09 -12.34 -3.64
C ARG A 56 0.52 -11.38 -4.72
N LEU A 57 0.81 -10.13 -4.32
CA LEU A 57 1.28 -9.09 -5.23
C LEU A 57 2.76 -8.80 -4.95
N PHE A 58 3.02 -8.22 -3.78
CA PHE A 58 4.33 -7.80 -3.33
C PHE A 58 4.66 -8.44 -1.99
N SER A 59 5.93 -8.71 -1.76
CA SER A 59 6.37 -9.19 -0.45
C SER A 59 6.40 -8.06 0.57
N TYR A 60 6.82 -6.88 0.17
CA TYR A 60 7.09 -5.72 1.04
C TYR A 60 8.07 -6.01 2.18
N ASP A 61 8.74 -7.15 2.18
CA ASP A 61 9.70 -7.53 3.19
C ASP A 61 11.11 -7.04 2.83
N LEU A 62 11.89 -6.68 3.83
CA LEU A 62 13.29 -6.28 3.66
C LEU A 62 14.24 -7.48 3.65
N VAL A 63 13.69 -8.67 3.66
CA VAL A 63 14.40 -9.94 3.49
C VAL A 63 13.78 -10.74 2.35
N PRO A 64 14.57 -11.53 1.61
CA PRO A 64 14.03 -12.35 0.54
C PRO A 64 13.13 -13.45 1.10
N MET A 65 12.13 -13.90 0.33
CA MET A 65 11.23 -15.00 0.74
C MET A 65 12.00 -16.29 1.10
N SER A 66 13.17 -16.51 0.52
CA SER A 66 14.06 -17.64 0.84
C SER A 66 14.69 -17.58 2.25
N TYR A 67 14.62 -16.43 2.91
CA TYR A 67 15.04 -16.29 4.30
C TYR A 67 14.18 -17.15 5.24
N PHE A 68 12.90 -17.27 4.93
CA PHE A 68 11.97 -18.03 5.75
C PHE A 68 12.05 -19.52 5.39
N LYS A 69 12.26 -20.37 6.39
CA LYS A 69 12.03 -21.80 6.24
C LYS A 69 10.54 -22.03 5.95
N ARG A 70 10.28 -23.08 5.20
CA ARG A 70 8.92 -23.49 4.79
C ARG A 70 7.97 -23.42 6.00
N ASN A 71 6.96 -22.53 5.94
CA ASN A 71 5.88 -22.33 6.91
C ASN A 71 6.17 -21.55 8.22
N GLU A 72 7.39 -21.13 8.55
CA GLU A 72 7.66 -20.53 9.87
C GLU A 72 7.15 -19.08 10.00
N HIS A 73 7.26 -18.23 8.98
CA HIS A 73 6.92 -16.81 9.12
C HIS A 73 5.80 -16.31 8.18
N ARG A 74 5.11 -17.23 7.48
CA ARG A 74 4.01 -16.89 6.58
C ARG A 74 2.68 -16.58 7.30
N ARG A 75 2.64 -16.67 8.63
CA ARG A 75 1.47 -16.40 9.47
C ARG A 75 1.49 -15.01 10.11
N VAL A 76 2.31 -14.10 9.60
CA VAL A 76 2.32 -12.72 10.08
C VAL A 76 1.06 -11.99 9.62
N PRO A 77 0.57 -11.01 10.40
CA PRO A 77 -0.55 -10.18 9.98
C PRO A 77 -0.24 -9.42 8.68
N GLU A 78 -1.25 -9.22 7.81
CA GLU A 78 -1.14 -8.42 6.58
C GLU A 78 -0.74 -6.97 6.89
N HIS A 79 -1.34 -6.44 7.95
CA HIS A 79 -1.05 -5.11 8.51
C HIS A 79 -1.47 -5.10 9.98
N PHE A 80 -1.06 -4.08 10.70
CA PHE A 80 -1.47 -3.85 12.07
C PHE A 80 -1.65 -2.36 12.33
N ILE A 81 -2.24 -2.04 13.48
CA ILE A 81 -2.60 -0.68 13.86
C ILE A 81 -1.84 -0.33 15.12
N LEU A 82 -1.14 0.81 15.11
CA LEU A 82 -0.54 1.42 16.28
C LEU A 82 -1.54 2.38 16.91
N MET A 83 -1.64 2.38 18.23
CA MET A 83 -2.50 3.30 19.00
C MET A 83 -2.03 3.42 20.45
N ASN A 84 -2.57 4.38 21.18
CA ASN A 84 -2.25 4.60 22.59
C ASN A 84 -0.76 4.81 22.87
N GLY A 85 -0.06 5.47 21.97
CA GLY A 85 1.33 5.87 22.19
C GLY A 85 1.49 7.21 22.91
N PRO A 86 2.72 7.74 22.96
CA PRO A 86 3.02 9.01 23.63
C PRO A 86 2.13 10.16 23.14
N ASP A 87 1.77 11.08 24.05
CA ASP A 87 1.01 12.30 23.74
C ASP A 87 -0.36 12.05 23.08
N ASN A 88 -1.05 10.99 23.50
CA ASN A 88 -2.36 10.58 22.95
C ASN A 88 -2.31 10.30 21.44
N MET A 89 -1.30 9.58 21.01
CA MET A 89 -1.12 9.14 19.63
C MET A 89 -2.42 8.60 19.02
N ARG A 90 -2.82 9.16 17.88
CA ARG A 90 -4.01 8.69 17.14
C ARG A 90 -3.67 7.39 16.39
N PRO A 91 -4.68 6.55 16.09
CA PRO A 91 -4.43 5.29 15.40
C PRO A 91 -3.85 5.49 13.99
N VAL A 92 -2.83 4.70 13.66
CA VAL A 92 -2.27 4.61 12.30
C VAL A 92 -2.05 3.15 11.90
N ALA A 93 -2.37 2.82 10.65
CA ALA A 93 -2.19 1.48 10.11
C ALA A 93 -0.85 1.35 9.40
N ILE A 94 -0.17 0.21 9.60
CA ILE A 94 1.15 -0.07 9.02
C ILE A 94 1.11 -1.41 8.30
N GLN A 95 1.56 -1.43 7.04
CA GLN A 95 1.80 -2.66 6.29
C GLN A 95 2.91 -3.47 6.93
N THR A 96 2.72 -4.77 7.09
CA THR A 96 3.78 -5.66 7.57
C THR A 96 4.93 -5.71 6.57
N SER A 97 6.12 -5.37 7.06
CA SER A 97 7.38 -5.36 6.33
C SER A 97 8.45 -6.00 7.22
N LEU A 98 8.77 -7.26 6.98
CA LEU A 98 9.62 -8.05 7.87
C LEU A 98 11.11 -7.70 7.68
N ALA A 99 11.77 -7.45 8.79
CA ALA A 99 13.21 -7.22 8.90
C ALA A 99 13.71 -7.76 10.24
N PRO A 100 14.41 -8.90 10.28
CA PRO A 100 14.86 -9.53 11.54
C PRO A 100 15.77 -8.65 12.39
N ASP A 101 16.56 -7.82 11.72
CA ASP A 101 17.54 -6.92 12.39
C ASP A 101 16.94 -5.53 12.66
N SER A 102 15.62 -5.36 12.51
CA SER A 102 14.95 -4.09 12.82
C SER A 102 14.96 -3.83 14.32
N PRO A 103 15.12 -2.55 14.75
CA PRO A 103 14.98 -2.16 16.14
C PRO A 103 13.50 -2.25 16.62
N TYR A 104 12.55 -2.37 15.68
CA TYR A 104 11.12 -2.44 15.96
C TYR A 104 10.66 -3.87 16.14
N LEU A 105 10.18 -4.20 17.34
CA LEU A 105 9.63 -5.51 17.67
C LEU A 105 8.18 -5.37 18.14
N VAL A 106 7.26 -6.10 17.52
CA VAL A 106 5.92 -6.34 18.04
C VAL A 106 6.01 -7.49 19.05
N ASP A 107 5.65 -7.24 20.29
CA ASP A 107 5.81 -8.19 21.39
C ASP A 107 4.60 -8.19 22.33
N ILE A 108 4.59 -9.12 23.29
CA ILE A 108 3.63 -9.18 24.39
C ILE A 108 4.33 -8.73 25.67
N VAL A 109 3.88 -7.61 26.23
CA VAL A 109 4.37 -7.08 27.52
C VAL A 109 3.17 -6.85 28.42
N ASP A 110 3.21 -7.41 29.62
CA ASP A 110 2.13 -7.33 30.63
C ASP A 110 0.75 -7.71 30.06
N GLY A 111 0.69 -8.78 29.25
CA GLY A 111 -0.53 -9.27 28.60
C GLY A 111 -1.06 -8.39 27.46
N ARG A 112 -0.34 -7.38 27.03
CA ARG A 112 -0.72 -6.49 25.93
C ARG A 112 0.20 -6.67 24.74
N MET A 113 -0.35 -6.64 23.53
CA MET A 113 0.46 -6.56 22.31
C MET A 113 0.91 -5.10 22.11
N VAL A 114 2.22 -4.92 22.08
CA VAL A 114 2.87 -3.60 22.02
C VAL A 114 3.94 -3.55 20.93
N LEU A 115 4.26 -2.35 20.49
CA LEU A 115 5.47 -2.07 19.73
C LEU A 115 6.58 -1.65 20.71
N THR A 116 7.74 -2.25 20.56
CA THR A 116 8.95 -1.83 21.28
C THR A 116 10.02 -1.35 20.30
N VAL A 117 10.89 -0.46 20.78
CA VAL A 117 12.10 0.00 20.11
C VAL A 117 13.26 -0.18 21.07
N ASP A 118 14.26 -0.97 20.69
CA ASP A 118 15.38 -1.34 21.58
C ASP A 118 14.90 -1.79 22.98
N GLY A 119 13.77 -2.52 23.05
CA GLY A 119 13.15 -3.00 24.27
C GLY A 119 12.26 -2.01 25.03
N ASN A 120 12.20 -0.75 24.63
CA ASN A 120 11.33 0.25 25.22
C ASN A 120 9.94 0.21 24.60
N VAL A 121 8.89 0.11 25.40
CA VAL A 121 7.50 0.14 24.92
C VAL A 121 7.17 1.52 24.36
N VAL A 122 6.67 1.56 23.12
CA VAL A 122 6.29 2.80 22.42
C VAL A 122 4.79 3.00 22.38
N CYS A 123 4.03 1.96 21.99
CA CYS A 123 2.58 2.07 21.84
C CYS A 123 1.92 0.68 21.82
N ASP A 124 0.59 0.66 21.91
CA ASP A 124 -0.20 -0.56 21.74
C ASP A 124 -0.30 -0.94 20.26
N VAL A 125 -0.46 -2.24 20.02
CA VAL A 125 -0.70 -2.82 18.69
C VAL A 125 -2.06 -3.49 18.64
N ARG A 126 -2.80 -3.32 17.55
CA ARG A 126 -4.02 -4.06 17.22
C ARG A 126 -3.85 -4.77 15.90
N VAL A 127 -4.35 -5.98 15.81
CA VAL A 127 -4.27 -6.79 14.59
C VAL A 127 -5.68 -7.05 14.07
N PRO A 128 -6.00 -6.65 12.82
CA PRO A 128 -7.32 -6.86 12.26
C PRO A 128 -7.67 -8.34 12.13
N LYS A 129 -8.94 -8.67 12.39
CA LYS A 129 -9.50 -10.02 12.20
C LYS A 129 -9.54 -10.40 10.72
N THR A 130 -9.41 -11.68 10.45
CA THR A 130 -9.70 -12.24 9.12
C THR A 130 -11.19 -12.01 8.79
N PRO A 131 -11.51 -11.41 7.63
CA PRO A 131 -12.89 -11.27 7.18
C PRO A 131 -13.54 -12.63 6.89
N ASP A 132 -14.85 -12.72 7.08
CA ASP A 132 -15.61 -13.97 6.92
C ASP A 132 -15.46 -14.62 5.54
N TYR A 133 -15.36 -13.81 4.48
CA TYR A 133 -15.22 -14.31 3.12
C TYR A 133 -13.92 -15.10 2.87
N TYR A 134 -12.90 -14.97 3.73
CA TYR A 134 -11.67 -15.77 3.65
C TYR A 134 -11.90 -17.27 3.90
N SER A 135 -12.99 -17.62 4.57
CA SER A 135 -13.41 -19.01 4.79
C SER A 135 -14.20 -19.62 3.64
N LYS A 136 -14.48 -18.85 2.58
CA LYS A 136 -15.31 -19.26 1.46
C LYS A 136 -14.49 -19.64 0.24
N ASN A 137 -15.01 -20.56 -0.56
CA ASN A 137 -14.42 -21.00 -1.82
C ASN A 137 -15.43 -20.91 -2.95
N LEU A 138 -14.93 -20.73 -4.16
CA LEU A 138 -15.67 -20.95 -5.40
C LEU A 138 -16.00 -22.44 -5.56
N PRO A 139 -16.93 -22.81 -6.46
CA PRO A 139 -17.29 -24.22 -6.70
C PRO A 139 -16.12 -25.11 -7.13
N ASP A 140 -15.09 -24.56 -7.75
CA ASP A 140 -13.86 -25.25 -8.16
C ASP A 140 -12.84 -25.40 -7.01
N GLY A 141 -13.18 -24.90 -5.81
CA GLY A 141 -12.31 -24.90 -4.64
C GLY A 141 -11.41 -23.68 -4.50
N THR A 142 -11.41 -22.74 -5.46
CA THR A 142 -10.61 -21.51 -5.39
C THR A 142 -11.07 -20.64 -4.22
N PRO A 143 -10.20 -20.31 -3.25
CA PRO A 143 -10.57 -19.47 -2.11
C PRO A 143 -10.98 -18.05 -2.55
N TYR A 144 -12.04 -17.50 -1.95
CA TYR A 144 -12.51 -16.14 -2.26
C TYR A 144 -11.43 -15.07 -2.07
N HIS A 145 -10.59 -15.23 -1.07
CA HIS A 145 -9.49 -14.31 -0.83
C HIS A 145 -8.37 -14.38 -1.90
N GLU A 146 -8.44 -15.37 -2.82
CA GLU A 146 -7.62 -15.38 -4.04
C GLU A 146 -8.16 -14.47 -5.13
N ILE A 147 -9.44 -14.20 -5.11
CA ILE A 147 -10.09 -13.29 -6.05
C ILE A 147 -10.05 -11.87 -5.51
N VAL A 148 -10.55 -11.65 -4.29
CA VAL A 148 -10.55 -10.36 -3.60
C VAL A 148 -9.61 -10.45 -2.39
N ALA A 149 -8.47 -9.83 -2.49
CA ALA A 149 -7.46 -9.81 -1.42
C ALA A 149 -7.73 -8.67 -0.42
N PHE A 150 -6.82 -8.51 0.51
CA PHE A 150 -6.77 -7.43 1.47
C PHE A 150 -7.13 -6.07 0.86
N ALA A 151 -7.82 -5.23 1.65
CA ALA A 151 -8.29 -3.89 1.26
C ALA A 151 -9.15 -3.87 -0.01
N SER A 152 -9.84 -4.98 -0.31
CA SER A 152 -10.69 -5.14 -1.50
C SER A 152 -9.93 -5.02 -2.83
N PHE A 153 -8.66 -5.40 -2.84
CA PHE A 153 -7.84 -5.50 -4.05
C PHE A 153 -8.23 -6.73 -4.89
N ILE A 154 -8.42 -6.49 -6.16
CA ILE A 154 -8.68 -7.53 -7.15
C ILE A 154 -7.57 -7.48 -8.19
N THR A 155 -6.67 -8.45 -8.14
CA THR A 155 -5.62 -8.60 -9.15
C THR A 155 -6.13 -9.50 -10.24
N ILE A 156 -6.68 -8.92 -11.30
CA ILE A 156 -7.26 -9.66 -12.43
C ILE A 156 -6.21 -10.47 -13.17
N PHE A 157 -5.09 -9.83 -13.50
CA PHE A 157 -3.96 -10.43 -14.19
C PHE A 157 -2.73 -10.34 -13.31
N ARG A 158 -2.21 -11.49 -12.84
CA ARG A 158 -1.12 -11.52 -11.86
C ARG A 158 0.27 -11.29 -12.44
N ASN A 159 0.45 -11.52 -13.73
CA ASN A 159 1.74 -11.29 -14.38
C ASN A 159 1.74 -9.92 -15.06
N CYS A 160 2.90 -9.30 -15.17
CA CYS A 160 3.06 -8.05 -15.92
C CYS A 160 3.74 -8.33 -17.27
N GLN A 161 3.23 -7.74 -18.36
CA GLN A 161 3.87 -7.88 -19.67
C GLN A 161 5.11 -6.99 -19.84
N TYR A 162 5.35 -6.05 -18.95
CA TYR A 162 6.70 -5.51 -18.77
C TYR A 162 7.57 -6.61 -18.16
N TRP A 163 8.29 -7.33 -18.98
CA TRP A 163 9.00 -8.53 -18.58
C TRP A 163 10.46 -8.51 -18.97
N GLY A 164 11.32 -8.92 -18.03
CA GLY A 164 12.77 -9.00 -18.22
C GLY A 164 13.48 -7.66 -18.01
N ALA A 165 14.81 -7.72 -17.93
CA ALA A 165 15.68 -6.62 -17.50
C ALA A 165 15.52 -5.31 -18.31
N LYS A 166 14.99 -5.37 -19.54
CA LYS A 166 14.81 -4.21 -20.40
C LYS A 166 13.46 -3.51 -20.21
N GLU A 167 12.48 -4.16 -19.57
CA GLU A 167 11.12 -3.62 -19.49
C GLU A 167 10.56 -3.57 -18.07
N GLU A 168 11.01 -4.43 -17.15
CA GLU A 168 10.51 -4.46 -15.77
C GLU A 168 10.78 -3.16 -15.03
N CYS A 169 9.78 -2.70 -14.25
CA CYS A 169 10.01 -1.65 -13.28
C CYS A 169 10.99 -2.17 -12.21
N LYS A 170 12.12 -1.50 -12.04
CA LYS A 170 13.25 -2.04 -11.25
C LYS A 170 12.96 -2.19 -9.76
N PHE A 171 12.00 -1.47 -9.22
CA PHE A 171 11.58 -1.57 -7.81
C PHE A 171 10.53 -2.66 -7.58
N CYS A 172 9.93 -3.22 -8.63
CA CYS A 172 8.77 -4.08 -8.54
C CYS A 172 9.19 -5.56 -8.45
N ASP A 173 8.66 -6.28 -7.47
CA ASP A 173 8.94 -7.71 -7.27
C ASP A 173 7.84 -8.65 -7.82
N ILE A 174 6.77 -8.11 -8.44
CA ILE A 174 5.58 -8.88 -8.82
C ILE A 174 5.91 -10.14 -9.62
N ASN A 175 6.81 -10.03 -10.59
CA ASN A 175 7.21 -11.16 -11.43
C ASN A 175 8.11 -12.15 -10.68
N GLU A 176 9.01 -11.65 -9.84
CA GLU A 176 9.89 -12.48 -9.01
C GLU A 176 9.09 -13.19 -7.90
N ASN A 177 8.19 -12.48 -7.24
CA ASN A 177 7.30 -13.04 -6.24
C ASN A 177 6.43 -14.17 -6.83
N ALA A 178 5.87 -13.96 -8.03
CA ALA A 178 5.14 -15.00 -8.75
C ALA A 178 6.01 -16.22 -9.08
N ARG A 179 7.29 -16.03 -9.45
CA ARG A 179 8.25 -17.12 -9.67
C ARG A 179 8.53 -17.91 -8.39
N GLN A 180 8.81 -17.22 -7.29
CA GLN A 180 9.13 -17.85 -6.01
C GLN A 180 7.93 -18.61 -5.43
N MET A 181 6.72 -18.08 -5.55
CA MET A 181 5.50 -18.76 -5.15
C MET A 181 5.26 -20.07 -5.93
N LYS A 182 5.53 -20.08 -7.24
CA LYS A 182 5.44 -21.31 -8.04
C LYS A 182 6.45 -22.39 -7.60
N LEU A 183 7.64 -21.98 -7.19
CA LEU A 183 8.69 -22.89 -6.72
C LEU A 183 8.40 -23.47 -5.35
N SER A 184 7.68 -22.76 -4.50
CA SER A 184 7.43 -23.18 -3.10
C SER A 184 6.40 -24.31 -2.95
N ARG A 185 5.67 -24.69 -4.00
CA ARG A 185 4.60 -25.72 -4.04
C ARG A 185 3.51 -25.59 -2.96
N ASP A 186 3.56 -24.60 -2.11
CA ASP A 186 2.65 -24.40 -0.98
C ASP A 186 1.44 -23.55 -1.31
N PHE A 187 1.36 -23.05 -2.54
CA PHE A 187 0.25 -22.26 -3.04
C PHE A 187 -0.34 -22.91 -4.27
N THR A 188 -1.59 -23.30 -4.18
CA THR A 188 -2.46 -23.45 -5.34
C THR A 188 -2.62 -22.05 -5.91
N LEU A 189 -1.76 -21.69 -6.85
CA LEU A 189 -1.94 -20.44 -7.59
C LEU A 189 -3.22 -20.59 -8.41
N SER A 190 -4.21 -19.76 -8.12
CA SER A 190 -5.33 -19.51 -9.04
C SER A 190 -4.79 -19.17 -10.43
N ALA A 191 -5.59 -19.37 -11.45
CA ALA A 191 -5.24 -19.02 -12.81
C ALA A 191 -4.61 -17.62 -12.88
N PRO A 192 -3.59 -17.41 -13.71
CA PRO A 192 -2.92 -16.10 -13.84
C PRO A 192 -3.87 -14.99 -14.27
N VAL A 193 -4.99 -15.34 -14.91
CA VAL A 193 -6.11 -14.46 -15.26
C VAL A 193 -7.37 -15.02 -14.62
N LYS A 194 -8.08 -14.19 -13.86
CA LYS A 194 -9.37 -14.54 -13.24
C LYS A 194 -10.50 -14.35 -14.23
N SER A 195 -11.52 -15.20 -14.18
CA SER A 195 -12.72 -15.03 -15.01
C SER A 195 -13.58 -13.86 -14.51
N VAL A 196 -14.40 -13.28 -15.39
CA VAL A 196 -15.35 -12.23 -15.00
C VAL A 196 -16.38 -12.80 -14.02
N GLU A 197 -16.85 -14.01 -14.28
CA GLU A 197 -17.86 -14.73 -13.49
C GLU A 197 -17.39 -14.94 -12.05
N ASP A 198 -16.17 -15.43 -11.84
CA ASP A 198 -15.59 -15.65 -10.52
C ASP A 198 -15.41 -14.35 -9.76
N VAL A 199 -14.88 -13.32 -10.44
CA VAL A 199 -14.69 -12.00 -9.85
C VAL A 199 -16.02 -11.41 -9.37
N VAL A 200 -17.08 -11.49 -10.19
CA VAL A 200 -18.41 -10.98 -9.85
C VAL A 200 -19.02 -11.73 -8.68
N ALA A 201 -18.94 -13.08 -8.69
CA ALA A 201 -19.47 -13.93 -7.63
C ALA A 201 -18.84 -13.56 -6.25
N VAL A 202 -17.52 -13.40 -6.23
CA VAL A 202 -16.81 -13.04 -5.00
C VAL A 202 -17.06 -11.58 -4.61
N CYS A 203 -17.05 -10.63 -5.56
CA CYS A 203 -17.34 -9.22 -5.27
C CYS A 203 -18.74 -9.02 -4.68
N LYS A 204 -19.73 -9.75 -5.15
CA LYS A 204 -21.09 -9.73 -4.59
C LYS A 204 -21.07 -10.10 -3.10
N TYR A 205 -20.44 -11.23 -2.77
CA TYR A 205 -20.34 -11.68 -1.37
C TYR A 205 -19.57 -10.69 -0.50
N VAL A 206 -18.43 -10.22 -0.96
CA VAL A 206 -17.58 -9.26 -0.21
C VAL A 206 -18.30 -7.94 0.03
N ALA A 207 -19.07 -7.44 -0.95
CA ALA A 207 -19.84 -6.22 -0.78
C ALA A 207 -20.98 -6.37 0.25
N GLU A 208 -21.64 -7.54 0.27
CA GLU A 208 -22.67 -7.87 1.26
C GLU A 208 -22.08 -8.01 2.67
N ASP A 209 -20.92 -8.66 2.79
CA ASP A 209 -20.21 -8.82 4.06
C ASP A 209 -19.71 -7.47 4.61
N ALA A 210 -19.10 -6.64 3.76
CA ALA A 210 -18.69 -5.28 4.13
C ALA A 210 -19.86 -4.43 4.66
N LYS A 211 -21.05 -4.56 4.06
CA LYS A 211 -22.27 -3.87 4.51
C LYS A 211 -22.66 -4.27 5.94
N LYS A 212 -22.57 -5.56 6.28
CA LYS A 212 -22.92 -6.06 7.62
C LYS A 212 -22.06 -5.44 8.73
N ILE A 213 -20.78 -5.21 8.44
CA ILE A 213 -19.84 -4.64 9.41
C ILE A 213 -19.71 -3.11 9.31
N GLY A 214 -20.53 -2.46 8.46
CA GLY A 214 -20.49 -1.01 8.24
C GLY A 214 -19.19 -0.54 7.55
N ALA A 215 -18.52 -1.43 6.81
CA ALA A 215 -17.35 -1.07 6.02
C ALA A 215 -17.76 -0.48 4.66
N GLY A 216 -16.89 0.35 4.08
CA GLY A 216 -17.10 0.91 2.76
C GLY A 216 -17.12 -0.17 1.67
N GLN A 217 -18.01 0.02 0.71
CA GLN A 217 -18.17 -0.88 -0.44
C GLN A 217 -17.40 -0.32 -1.64
N GLY A 218 -16.19 -0.77 -1.83
CA GLY A 218 -15.39 -0.37 -2.97
C GLY A 218 -14.31 -1.39 -3.28
N PHE A 219 -13.95 -1.48 -4.55
CA PHE A 219 -12.89 -2.37 -5.02
C PHE A 219 -11.79 -1.60 -5.73
N VAL A 220 -10.56 -2.08 -5.59
CA VAL A 220 -9.44 -1.70 -6.44
C VAL A 220 -9.23 -2.80 -7.46
N LEU A 221 -9.51 -2.51 -8.71
CA LEU A 221 -9.14 -3.38 -9.82
C LEU A 221 -7.73 -3.03 -10.23
N SER A 222 -6.86 -4.01 -10.18
CA SER A 222 -5.46 -3.87 -10.53
C SER A 222 -4.97 -5.13 -11.25
N GLY A 223 -3.77 -5.07 -11.74
CA GLY A 223 -3.08 -6.21 -12.34
C GLY A 223 -1.78 -5.78 -12.98
N GLY A 224 -1.06 -6.76 -13.52
CA GLY A 224 0.07 -6.48 -14.38
C GLY A 224 -0.38 -5.79 -15.66
N SER A 225 0.47 -4.94 -16.21
CA SER A 225 0.23 -4.20 -17.43
C SER A 225 0.09 -5.12 -18.65
N ILE A 226 -0.85 -4.79 -19.52
CA ILE A 226 -1.01 -5.42 -20.84
C ILE A 226 -0.44 -4.46 -21.89
N THR A 227 0.74 -4.79 -22.41
CA THR A 227 1.47 -3.91 -23.34
C THR A 227 1.15 -4.19 -24.80
N LYS A 228 0.66 -5.38 -25.11
CA LYS A 228 0.22 -5.82 -26.44
C LYS A 228 -1.21 -6.31 -26.37
N THR A 229 -1.37 -7.62 -26.31
CA THR A 229 -2.68 -8.27 -26.13
C THR A 229 -2.60 -9.38 -25.09
N LEU A 230 -3.71 -9.63 -24.41
CA LEU A 230 -3.91 -10.76 -23.53
C LEU A 230 -5.21 -11.47 -23.95
N HIS A 231 -5.14 -12.76 -24.27
CA HIS A 231 -6.24 -13.52 -24.83
C HIS A 231 -6.87 -12.84 -26.08
N GLY A 232 -6.02 -12.25 -26.94
CA GLY A 232 -6.46 -11.54 -28.14
C GLY A 232 -7.06 -10.14 -27.92
N LYS A 233 -7.13 -9.66 -26.67
CA LYS A 233 -7.72 -8.38 -26.28
C LYS A 233 -6.61 -7.37 -25.93
N ASN A 234 -6.76 -6.12 -26.35
CA ASN A 234 -5.95 -5.01 -25.81
C ASN A 234 -6.34 -4.73 -24.34
N GLU A 235 -5.65 -3.83 -23.67
CA GLU A 235 -5.86 -3.59 -22.23
C GLU A 235 -7.29 -3.09 -21.93
N ALA A 236 -7.85 -2.20 -22.75
CA ALA A 236 -9.22 -1.73 -22.55
C ALA A 236 -10.28 -2.84 -22.82
N ASP A 237 -10.14 -3.56 -23.91
CA ASP A 237 -11.04 -4.68 -24.24
C ASP A 237 -10.99 -5.81 -23.20
N PHE A 238 -9.84 -5.92 -22.51
CA PHE A 238 -9.66 -6.91 -21.46
C PHE A 238 -10.33 -6.48 -20.14
N TYR A 239 -10.12 -5.24 -19.67
CA TYR A 239 -10.58 -4.80 -18.35
C TYR A 239 -12.01 -4.26 -18.30
N VAL A 240 -12.53 -3.68 -19.39
CA VAL A 240 -13.89 -3.10 -19.44
C VAL A 240 -14.96 -4.10 -18.99
N PRO A 241 -14.98 -5.37 -19.43
CA PRO A 241 -15.99 -6.33 -18.97
C PRO A 241 -16.02 -6.56 -17.46
N TYR A 242 -14.87 -6.51 -16.78
CA TYR A 242 -14.80 -6.64 -15.31
C TYR A 242 -15.39 -5.42 -14.62
N ILE A 243 -15.06 -4.21 -15.10
CA ILE A 243 -15.58 -2.96 -14.53
C ILE A 243 -17.09 -2.93 -14.65
N GLU A 244 -17.63 -3.21 -15.83
CA GLU A 244 -19.08 -3.26 -16.09
C GLU A 244 -19.80 -4.27 -15.21
N ALA A 245 -19.27 -5.49 -15.14
CA ALA A 245 -19.88 -6.57 -14.38
C ALA A 245 -19.92 -6.29 -12.88
N ILE A 246 -18.84 -5.73 -12.31
CA ILE A 246 -18.81 -5.34 -10.89
C ILE A 246 -19.73 -4.15 -10.65
N LYS A 247 -19.74 -3.15 -11.53
CA LYS A 247 -20.59 -1.96 -11.39
C LYS A 247 -22.08 -2.27 -11.45
N ASN A 248 -22.45 -3.33 -12.16
CA ASN A 248 -23.83 -3.80 -12.28
C ASN A 248 -24.32 -4.60 -11.07
N LEU A 249 -23.50 -4.84 -10.04
CA LEU A 249 -23.97 -5.40 -8.78
C LEU A 249 -24.99 -4.46 -8.11
N ASP A 250 -25.98 -5.02 -7.41
CA ASP A 250 -27.03 -4.25 -6.71
C ASP A 250 -26.46 -3.22 -5.74
N SER A 251 -25.30 -3.53 -5.14
CA SER A 251 -24.59 -2.64 -4.22
C SER A 251 -23.95 -1.44 -4.92
N LYS A 252 -23.80 -1.47 -6.24
CA LYS A 252 -23.12 -0.45 -7.07
C LYS A 252 -21.81 0.04 -6.44
N PRO A 253 -20.87 -0.89 -6.18
CA PRO A 253 -19.67 -0.56 -5.43
C PRO A 253 -18.83 0.51 -6.16
N ARG A 254 -18.06 1.28 -5.39
CA ARG A 254 -17.07 2.18 -5.97
C ARG A 254 -15.91 1.38 -6.55
N ILE A 255 -15.48 1.73 -7.76
CA ILE A 255 -14.38 1.08 -8.46
C ILE A 255 -13.23 2.05 -8.65
N THR A 256 -12.09 1.74 -8.03
CA THR A 256 -10.79 2.33 -8.34
C THR A 256 -10.11 1.43 -9.37
N PHE A 257 -9.65 1.99 -10.47
CA PHE A 257 -8.99 1.21 -11.51
C PHE A 257 -7.52 1.61 -11.66
N GLU A 258 -6.62 0.65 -11.46
CA GLU A 258 -5.17 0.83 -11.61
C GLU A 258 -4.71 0.21 -12.92
N VAL A 259 -4.15 1.02 -13.81
CA VAL A 259 -3.79 0.64 -15.18
C VAL A 259 -2.66 1.53 -15.69
N ASN A 260 -2.04 1.18 -16.82
CA ASN A 260 -1.13 2.09 -17.53
C ASN A 260 -1.82 3.40 -17.91
N ALA A 261 -1.05 4.49 -18.02
CA ALA A 261 -1.56 5.66 -18.69
C ALA A 261 -1.98 5.32 -20.13
N ARG A 262 -3.15 5.82 -20.53
CA ARG A 262 -3.80 5.52 -21.81
C ARG A 262 -4.35 6.80 -22.47
N PRO A 263 -4.44 6.81 -23.81
CA PRO A 263 -5.09 7.89 -24.54
C PRO A 263 -6.54 8.10 -24.08
N LYS A 264 -7.02 9.33 -24.26
CA LYS A 264 -8.34 9.79 -23.78
C LYS A 264 -9.50 8.89 -24.24
N GLU A 265 -9.42 8.33 -25.44
CA GLU A 265 -10.46 7.44 -26.01
C GLU A 265 -10.61 6.17 -25.17
N GLU A 266 -9.53 5.56 -24.69
CA GLU A 266 -9.58 4.40 -23.81
C GLU A 266 -10.07 4.81 -22.40
N VAL A 267 -9.65 5.98 -21.91
CA VAL A 267 -10.08 6.53 -20.61
C VAL A 267 -11.59 6.75 -20.57
N ILE A 268 -12.18 7.26 -21.66
CA ILE A 268 -13.65 7.39 -21.80
C ILE A 268 -14.33 6.03 -21.67
N ARG A 269 -13.79 4.97 -22.24
CA ARG A 269 -14.36 3.61 -22.14
C ARG A 269 -14.34 3.09 -20.69
N TYR A 270 -13.25 3.30 -19.95
CA TYR A 270 -13.20 2.92 -18.54
C TYR A 270 -14.23 3.66 -17.69
N LYS A 271 -14.39 4.96 -17.94
CA LYS A 271 -15.42 5.78 -17.27
C LYS A 271 -16.82 5.33 -17.61
N ALA A 272 -17.11 5.07 -18.89
CA ALA A 272 -18.41 4.59 -19.35
C ALA A 272 -18.75 3.21 -18.76
N ALA A 273 -17.75 2.33 -18.60
CA ALA A 273 -17.91 1.02 -17.94
C ALA A 273 -18.23 1.15 -16.43
N GLY A 274 -18.00 2.31 -15.82
CA GLY A 274 -18.37 2.57 -14.43
C GLY A 274 -17.22 2.71 -13.44
N ALA A 275 -15.97 2.86 -13.90
CA ALA A 275 -14.86 3.23 -13.01
C ALA A 275 -15.11 4.61 -12.40
N ASP A 276 -14.92 4.73 -11.09
CA ASP A 276 -15.15 5.98 -10.34
C ASP A 276 -13.89 6.85 -10.29
N ASN A 277 -12.72 6.24 -10.18
CA ASN A 277 -11.44 6.91 -10.27
C ASN A 277 -10.38 6.02 -10.95
N ILE A 278 -9.29 6.63 -11.39
CA ILE A 278 -8.26 5.94 -12.15
C ILE A 278 -6.87 6.27 -11.60
N HIS A 279 -6.02 5.26 -11.57
CA HIS A 279 -4.64 5.36 -11.11
C HIS A 279 -3.70 5.01 -12.26
N PHE A 280 -3.03 6.03 -12.82
CA PHE A 280 -1.95 5.86 -13.78
C PHE A 280 -0.61 5.93 -13.05
N ASN A 281 -0.28 4.86 -12.32
CA ASN A 281 0.89 4.81 -11.45
C ASN A 281 2.18 5.10 -12.22
N MET A 282 2.78 6.28 -11.95
CA MET A 282 3.96 6.78 -12.66
C MET A 282 5.27 6.36 -11.98
N GLU A 283 5.24 6.12 -10.68
CA GLU A 283 6.31 5.61 -9.82
C GLU A 283 7.43 6.62 -9.52
N ALA A 284 7.98 7.28 -10.53
CA ALA A 284 9.03 8.30 -10.40
C ALA A 284 8.69 9.54 -11.24
N TRP A 285 8.94 10.74 -10.69
CA TRP A 285 8.61 12.01 -11.36
C TRP A 285 9.72 12.53 -12.26
N ASP A 286 10.97 12.53 -11.77
CA ASP A 286 12.10 12.98 -12.56
C ASP A 286 12.23 12.16 -13.85
N ARG A 287 12.50 12.81 -14.99
CA ARG A 287 12.49 12.17 -16.31
C ARG A 287 13.56 11.10 -16.46
N GLU A 288 14.75 11.37 -15.95
CA GLU A 288 15.87 10.44 -16.05
C GLU A 288 15.65 9.25 -15.12
N LEU A 289 15.17 9.51 -13.89
CA LEU A 289 14.80 8.47 -12.95
C LEU A 289 13.61 7.64 -13.45
N PHE A 290 12.59 8.26 -14.05
CA PHE A 290 11.48 7.55 -14.66
C PHE A 290 11.96 6.57 -15.74
N ALA A 291 12.84 7.03 -16.64
CA ALA A 291 13.37 6.19 -17.70
C ALA A 291 14.26 5.04 -17.16
N TRP A 292 15.04 5.30 -16.14
CA TRP A 292 15.89 4.28 -15.53
C TRP A 292 15.11 3.27 -14.69
N ILE A 293 14.19 3.75 -13.85
CA ILE A 293 13.40 2.91 -12.92
C ILE A 293 12.32 2.12 -13.66
N ASN A 294 11.70 2.71 -14.69
CA ASN A 294 10.56 2.14 -15.42
C ASN A 294 10.86 2.05 -16.93
N PRO A 295 11.89 1.32 -17.35
CA PRO A 295 12.36 1.38 -18.74
C PRO A 295 11.28 1.00 -19.75
N GLY A 296 10.45 0.00 -19.47
CA GLY A 296 9.36 -0.39 -20.36
C GLY A 296 8.24 0.66 -20.45
N LYS A 297 7.90 1.33 -19.34
CA LYS A 297 6.95 2.46 -19.36
C LYS A 297 7.51 3.64 -20.15
N ALA A 298 8.80 3.93 -19.98
CA ALA A 298 9.49 5.01 -20.68
C ALA A 298 9.56 4.76 -22.19
N GLU A 299 9.90 3.54 -22.62
CA GLU A 299 10.00 3.18 -24.04
C GLU A 299 8.64 3.13 -24.73
N ARG A 300 7.62 2.50 -24.10
CA ARG A 300 6.33 2.24 -24.76
C ARG A 300 5.34 3.39 -24.68
N VAL A 301 5.41 4.19 -23.63
CA VAL A 301 4.50 5.32 -23.40
C VAL A 301 5.27 6.64 -23.39
N GLY A 302 6.34 6.71 -22.63
CA GLY A 302 7.13 7.91 -22.43
C GLY A 302 6.57 8.84 -21.36
N TRP A 303 7.44 9.63 -20.73
CA TRP A 303 7.10 10.54 -19.65
C TRP A 303 6.06 11.59 -20.06
N ASP A 304 6.25 12.24 -21.23
CA ASP A 304 5.37 13.30 -21.72
C ASP A 304 3.95 12.81 -22.00
N ASN A 305 3.81 11.62 -22.62
CA ASN A 305 2.50 11.03 -22.85
C ASN A 305 1.85 10.61 -21.53
N TRP A 306 2.65 10.09 -20.58
CA TRP A 306 2.11 9.69 -19.26
C TRP A 306 1.46 10.88 -18.57
N VAL A 307 2.16 12.02 -18.52
CA VAL A 307 1.67 13.27 -17.91
C VAL A 307 0.47 13.82 -18.67
N ARG A 308 0.55 13.93 -19.98
CA ARG A 308 -0.55 14.42 -20.81
C ARG A 308 -1.81 13.58 -20.65
N TRP A 309 -1.68 12.25 -20.64
CA TRP A 309 -2.85 11.37 -20.49
C TRP A 309 -3.43 11.39 -19.07
N MET A 310 -2.67 11.71 -18.04
CA MET A 310 -3.21 12.03 -16.72
C MET A 310 -4.06 13.33 -16.76
N GLU A 311 -3.58 14.36 -17.47
CA GLU A 311 -4.36 15.60 -17.64
C GLU A 311 -5.66 15.35 -18.44
N ASP A 312 -5.58 14.63 -19.55
CA ASP A 312 -6.74 14.24 -20.35
C ASP A 312 -7.75 13.42 -19.49
N ALA A 313 -7.25 12.56 -18.61
CA ALA A 313 -8.10 11.77 -17.72
C ALA A 313 -8.85 12.63 -16.71
N VAL A 314 -8.33 13.79 -16.28
CA VAL A 314 -9.06 14.72 -15.39
C VAL A 314 -10.31 15.26 -16.08
N GLU A 315 -10.27 15.51 -17.38
CA GLU A 315 -11.44 15.98 -18.13
C GLU A 315 -12.55 14.91 -18.17
N VAL A 316 -12.18 13.63 -18.09
CA VAL A 316 -13.13 12.50 -18.13
C VAL A 316 -13.63 12.10 -16.74
N PHE A 317 -12.74 12.00 -15.78
CA PHE A 317 -13.04 11.50 -14.42
C PHE A 317 -13.41 12.63 -13.44
N GLY A 318 -12.97 13.84 -13.70
CA GLY A 318 -13.17 15.01 -12.86
C GLY A 318 -12.02 15.25 -11.86
N PRO A 319 -12.04 16.42 -11.20
CA PRO A 319 -11.01 16.84 -10.25
C PRO A 319 -10.76 15.82 -9.14
N GLY A 320 -9.47 15.49 -8.92
CA GLY A 320 -9.00 14.57 -7.86
C GLY A 320 -9.37 13.10 -8.06
N GLN A 321 -10.00 12.73 -9.18
CA GLN A 321 -10.30 11.32 -9.48
C GLN A 321 -9.19 10.62 -10.26
N VAL A 322 -8.18 11.34 -10.72
CA VAL A 322 -6.93 10.80 -11.25
C VAL A 322 -5.90 10.80 -10.14
N GLN A 323 -5.44 9.61 -9.72
CA GLN A 323 -4.67 9.44 -8.49
C GLN A 323 -3.44 8.54 -8.72
N PRO A 324 -2.41 9.04 -9.43
CA PRO A 324 -1.20 8.26 -9.69
C PRO A 324 -0.42 7.97 -8.40
N SER A 325 0.07 6.74 -8.25
CA SER A 325 1.02 6.40 -7.20
C SER A 325 2.46 6.73 -7.63
N PHE A 326 3.25 7.13 -6.63
CA PHE A 326 4.69 7.35 -6.72
C PHE A 326 5.37 6.54 -5.63
N VAL A 327 6.52 5.96 -5.96
CA VAL A 327 7.35 5.20 -5.00
C VAL A 327 8.31 6.18 -4.32
N SER A 328 7.86 6.82 -3.23
CA SER A 328 8.61 7.85 -2.53
C SER A 328 9.88 7.30 -1.88
N GLY A 329 10.98 7.96 -2.08
CA GLY A 329 12.31 7.55 -1.66
C GLY A 329 13.12 6.90 -2.80
N ILE A 330 12.47 6.46 -3.87
CA ILE A 330 13.15 5.90 -5.03
C ILE A 330 14.00 6.98 -5.75
N GLU A 331 13.69 8.24 -5.52
CA GLU A 331 14.46 9.38 -5.99
C GLU A 331 15.91 9.36 -5.50
N MET A 332 16.18 8.67 -4.38
CA MET A 332 17.53 8.51 -3.81
C MET A 332 18.15 7.13 -4.11
N ALA A 333 17.52 6.32 -4.97
CA ALA A 333 18.01 4.98 -5.27
C ALA A 333 19.36 5.02 -5.99
N ARG A 334 20.25 4.12 -5.59
CA ARG A 334 21.58 3.97 -6.21
C ARG A 334 21.49 3.09 -7.48
N PRO A 335 22.35 3.34 -8.49
CA PRO A 335 23.43 4.32 -8.48
C PRO A 335 23.05 5.73 -8.99
N HIS A 336 21.86 5.94 -9.59
CA HIS A 336 21.52 7.14 -10.36
C HIS A 336 20.64 8.16 -9.62
N GLY A 337 20.13 7.84 -8.45
CA GLY A 337 19.29 8.74 -7.66
C GLY A 337 20.01 9.98 -7.14
N PHE A 338 19.24 10.95 -6.69
CA PHE A 338 19.73 12.18 -6.07
C PHE A 338 20.62 11.87 -4.87
N LYS A 339 21.61 12.71 -4.65
CA LYS A 339 22.64 12.49 -3.60
C LYS A 339 22.27 13.13 -2.27
N THR A 340 21.41 14.14 -2.29
CA THR A 340 20.99 14.86 -1.08
C THR A 340 19.48 14.77 -0.88
N VAL A 341 19.07 14.90 0.38
CA VAL A 341 17.66 14.94 0.78
C VAL A 341 16.95 16.14 0.12
N GLU A 342 17.64 17.28 0.05
CA GLU A 342 17.11 18.52 -0.51
C GLU A 342 16.75 18.38 -1.98
N GLU A 343 17.63 17.76 -2.77
CA GLU A 343 17.37 17.48 -4.20
C GLU A 343 16.17 16.57 -4.39
N ALA A 344 16.11 15.48 -3.63
CA ALA A 344 15.02 14.50 -3.70
C ALA A 344 13.69 15.11 -3.25
N VAL A 345 13.67 15.87 -2.15
CA VAL A 345 12.47 16.59 -1.67
C VAL A 345 12.02 17.63 -2.67
N LYS A 346 12.94 18.37 -3.29
CA LYS A 346 12.63 19.37 -4.33
C LYS A 346 11.95 18.69 -5.54
N SER A 347 12.47 17.54 -5.97
CA SER A 347 11.87 16.76 -7.07
C SER A 347 10.44 16.31 -6.72
N ALA A 348 10.24 15.69 -5.54
CA ALA A 348 8.93 15.26 -5.07
C ALA A 348 7.95 16.45 -4.95
N THR A 349 8.40 17.58 -4.40
CA THR A 349 7.57 18.79 -4.27
C THR A 349 7.16 19.34 -5.63
N SER A 350 8.07 19.35 -6.62
CA SER A 350 7.74 19.78 -7.97
C SER A 350 6.66 18.90 -8.62
N CYS A 351 6.68 17.60 -8.36
CA CYS A 351 5.64 16.67 -8.75
C CYS A 351 4.28 17.06 -8.16
N PHE A 352 4.23 17.30 -6.84
CA PHE A 352 2.99 17.66 -6.15
C PHE A 352 2.41 18.99 -6.65
N GLU A 353 3.26 20.01 -6.78
CA GLU A 353 2.87 21.32 -7.34
C GLU A 353 2.31 21.20 -8.75
N TYR A 354 2.98 20.45 -9.61
CA TYR A 354 2.54 20.26 -11.00
C TYR A 354 1.18 19.54 -11.05
N LEU A 355 1.06 18.40 -10.38
CA LEU A 355 -0.12 17.55 -10.47
C LEU A 355 -1.33 18.17 -9.76
N MET A 356 -1.16 18.64 -8.52
CA MET A 356 -2.28 19.19 -7.74
C MET A 356 -2.82 20.49 -8.34
N SER A 357 -1.97 21.33 -8.96
CA SER A 357 -2.42 22.52 -9.69
C SER A 357 -3.36 22.17 -10.87
N ARG A 358 -3.30 20.92 -11.37
CA ARG A 358 -4.11 20.36 -12.46
C ARG A 358 -5.20 19.40 -11.96
N ALA A 359 -5.53 19.49 -10.67
CA ALA A 359 -6.54 18.64 -10.05
C ALA A 359 -6.26 17.13 -10.11
N ILE A 360 -4.99 16.72 -10.21
CA ILE A 360 -4.51 15.34 -10.10
C ILE A 360 -3.99 15.13 -8.68
N MET A 361 -4.35 14.03 -8.03
CA MET A 361 -3.97 13.75 -6.64
C MET A 361 -2.83 12.72 -6.57
N PRO A 362 -1.57 13.12 -6.40
CA PRO A 362 -0.45 12.19 -6.25
C PRO A 362 -0.53 11.42 -4.93
N ARG A 363 -0.23 10.14 -4.98
CA ARG A 363 -0.25 9.20 -3.86
C ARG A 363 1.16 8.70 -3.58
N PRO A 364 1.95 9.39 -2.73
CA PRO A 364 3.31 8.96 -2.39
C PRO A 364 3.25 7.71 -1.48
N GLN A 365 3.71 6.57 -2.02
CA GLN A 365 3.86 5.31 -1.31
C GLN A 365 5.33 5.13 -0.95
N GLN A 366 5.62 4.84 0.31
CA GLN A 366 7.01 4.72 0.76
C GLN A 366 7.69 3.49 0.16
N TRP A 367 8.86 3.68 -0.44
CA TRP A 367 9.64 2.61 -1.05
C TRP A 367 10.07 1.55 -0.03
N ARG A 368 9.85 0.29 -0.38
CA ARG A 368 10.43 -0.88 0.30
C ARG A 368 11.59 -1.39 -0.53
N ARG A 369 12.75 -1.53 0.11
CA ARG A 369 13.98 -2.03 -0.51
C ARG A 369 13.97 -3.56 -0.56
N GLU A 370 13.02 -4.13 -1.29
CA GLU A 370 12.84 -5.57 -1.40
C GLU A 370 14.04 -6.21 -2.09
N PRO A 371 14.76 -7.15 -1.45
CA PRO A 371 16.03 -7.70 -1.97
C PRO A 371 15.90 -8.44 -3.30
N SER A 372 14.70 -8.93 -3.62
CA SER A 372 14.41 -9.65 -4.86
C SER A 372 14.29 -8.75 -6.09
N THR A 373 14.13 -7.44 -5.91
CA THR A 373 13.94 -6.48 -6.99
C THR A 373 15.21 -6.24 -7.80
N ALA A 374 15.04 -5.86 -9.07
CA ALA A 374 16.17 -5.55 -9.94
C ALA A 374 17.04 -4.43 -9.38
N LEU A 375 16.42 -3.42 -8.76
CA LEU A 375 17.10 -2.27 -8.17
C LEU A 375 18.03 -2.66 -7.02
N CYS A 376 17.57 -3.54 -6.13
CA CYS A 376 18.40 -4.03 -5.02
C CYS A 376 19.49 -5.02 -5.46
N LYS A 377 19.31 -5.67 -6.63
CA LYS A 377 20.35 -6.50 -7.26
C LYS A 377 21.40 -5.68 -8.03
N GLU A 378 21.00 -4.50 -8.55
CA GLU A 378 21.89 -3.60 -9.31
C GLU A 378 22.91 -2.89 -8.40
N ALA A 379 22.48 -2.45 -7.21
CA ALA A 379 23.35 -1.81 -6.23
C ALA A 379 22.80 -2.00 -4.80
N GLU A 380 23.69 -1.91 -3.82
CA GLU A 380 23.29 -1.82 -2.43
C GLU A 380 22.44 -0.55 -2.21
N GLN A 381 21.26 -0.74 -1.65
CA GLN A 381 20.31 0.35 -1.38
C GLN A 381 20.29 0.65 0.13
N PRO A 382 20.94 1.73 0.59
CA PRO A 382 20.86 2.13 1.98
C PRO A 382 19.43 2.57 2.34
N PRO A 383 19.05 2.59 3.63
CA PRO A 383 17.83 3.23 4.06
C PRO A 383 17.78 4.69 3.59
N VAL A 384 16.65 5.07 3.01
CA VAL A 384 16.40 6.48 2.67
C VAL A 384 16.30 7.27 3.98
N PRO A 385 16.99 8.41 4.11
CA PRO A 385 16.94 9.22 5.32
C PRO A 385 15.51 9.59 5.73
N LEU A 386 15.18 9.44 7.01
CA LEU A 386 13.84 9.76 7.52
C LEU A 386 13.46 11.23 7.28
N ASP A 387 14.45 12.12 7.27
CA ASP A 387 14.28 13.54 6.91
C ASP A 387 13.61 13.71 5.53
N TYR A 388 13.94 12.87 4.56
CA TYR A 388 13.29 12.90 3.24
C TYR A 388 11.79 12.64 3.38
N TYR A 389 11.41 11.56 4.05
CA TYR A 389 10.00 11.18 4.18
C TYR A 389 9.19 12.21 4.95
N ILE A 390 9.74 12.75 6.03
CA ILE A 390 9.08 13.77 6.85
C ILE A 390 8.84 15.04 6.03
N GLN A 391 9.88 15.57 5.38
CA GLN A 391 9.79 16.79 4.59
C GLN A 391 8.88 16.61 3.36
N MET A 392 9.01 15.48 2.66
CA MET A 392 8.16 15.15 1.51
C MET A 392 6.67 15.11 1.91
N THR A 393 6.33 14.47 3.02
CA THR A 393 4.94 14.38 3.50
C THR A 393 4.39 15.75 3.93
N ARG A 394 5.22 16.57 4.61
CA ARG A 394 4.87 17.96 4.93
C ARG A 394 4.55 18.75 3.67
N ASN A 395 5.48 18.74 2.69
CA ASN A 395 5.33 19.47 1.44
C ASN A 395 4.13 18.97 0.62
N TRP A 396 3.82 17.68 0.67
CA TRP A 396 2.62 17.12 0.06
C TRP A 396 1.35 17.76 0.66
N TYR A 397 1.27 17.84 1.99
CA TYR A 397 0.12 18.42 2.68
C TYR A 397 0.01 19.94 2.45
N GLU A 398 1.12 20.66 2.50
CA GLU A 398 1.15 22.09 2.21
C GLU A 398 0.69 22.39 0.78
N THR A 399 1.14 21.57 -0.18
CA THR A 399 0.71 21.67 -1.58
C THR A 399 -0.78 21.33 -1.72
N TYR A 400 -1.26 20.30 -1.01
CA TYR A 400 -2.68 19.99 -0.96
C TYR A 400 -3.50 21.18 -0.41
N CYS A 401 -3.07 21.80 0.68
CA CYS A 401 -3.72 22.98 1.24
C CYS A 401 -3.77 24.16 0.25
N LYS A 402 -2.69 24.36 -0.51
CA LYS A 402 -2.60 25.40 -1.55
C LYS A 402 -3.61 25.20 -2.68
N TYR A 403 -3.87 23.95 -3.07
CA TYR A 403 -4.75 23.63 -4.21
C TYR A 403 -6.07 22.96 -3.80
N ARG A 404 -6.43 23.01 -2.50
CA ARG A 404 -7.63 22.32 -1.97
C ARG A 404 -8.95 22.71 -2.62
N ASP A 405 -9.04 23.90 -3.20
CA ASP A 405 -10.24 24.34 -3.92
C ASP A 405 -10.45 23.57 -5.24
N LYS A 406 -9.38 22.99 -5.79
CA LYS A 406 -9.39 22.17 -7.01
C LYS A 406 -9.51 20.68 -6.73
N LEU A 407 -9.39 20.27 -5.47
CA LEU A 407 -9.28 18.88 -5.07
C LEU A 407 -10.43 18.50 -4.14
N PRO A 408 -10.86 17.22 -4.12
CA PRO A 408 -11.84 16.77 -3.15
C PRO A 408 -11.27 16.89 -1.72
N LYS A 409 -12.16 17.17 -0.77
CA LYS A 409 -11.79 17.22 0.65
C LYS A 409 -11.28 15.84 1.10
N PHE A 410 -10.23 15.86 1.90
CA PHE A 410 -9.69 14.67 2.49
C PHE A 410 -10.64 14.10 3.55
N GLY A 411 -10.77 12.77 3.66
CA GLY A 411 -11.52 12.13 4.76
C GLY A 411 -13.05 12.26 4.77
N THR A 412 -13.68 12.81 3.75
CA THR A 412 -15.15 12.88 3.71
C THR A 412 -15.77 11.59 3.19
N ARG A 413 -16.78 11.03 3.90
CA ARG A 413 -17.42 9.74 3.59
C ARG A 413 -18.13 9.65 2.23
N LYS A 414 -18.44 10.76 1.60
CA LYS A 414 -19.05 10.82 0.26
C LYS A 414 -18.06 11.45 -0.71
N GLY A 415 -17.33 10.62 -1.44
CA GLY A 415 -16.43 11.06 -2.51
C GLY A 415 -15.07 11.61 -2.07
N GLY A 416 -14.69 11.49 -0.80
CA GLY A 416 -13.37 11.88 -0.30
C GLY A 416 -12.28 10.88 -0.65
N LEU A 417 -11.04 11.33 -0.69
CA LEU A 417 -9.88 10.58 -1.15
C LEU A 417 -9.55 9.28 -0.39
N LEU A 418 -9.96 9.17 0.88
CA LEU A 418 -9.72 7.99 1.72
C LEU A 418 -11.00 7.37 2.28
N ALA A 419 -12.14 7.92 1.97
CA ALA A 419 -13.31 7.92 2.85
C ALA A 419 -14.03 6.59 3.01
N GLU A 420 -13.93 5.65 2.12
CA GLU A 420 -14.92 4.57 2.11
C GLU A 420 -14.37 3.21 2.49
N ARG A 421 -13.06 3.03 2.53
CA ARG A 421 -12.45 1.71 2.74
C ARG A 421 -11.82 1.50 4.08
N ASN A 422 -11.14 2.53 4.59
CA ASN A 422 -10.34 2.40 5.79
C ASN A 422 -10.69 3.50 6.78
N LEU A 423 -10.84 3.13 8.04
CA LEU A 423 -10.93 4.08 9.16
C LEU A 423 -9.65 4.92 9.30
N LEU A 424 -8.58 4.46 8.68
CA LEU A 424 -7.23 4.98 8.81
C LEU A 424 -6.65 5.27 7.43
N GLY A 425 -5.54 5.99 7.39
CA GLY A 425 -4.79 6.30 6.18
C GLY A 425 -4.20 5.05 5.48
N PRO A 426 -3.56 5.24 4.31
CA PRO A 426 -2.99 4.15 3.55
C PRO A 426 -1.85 3.45 4.32
N VAL A 427 -1.84 2.12 4.33
CA VAL A 427 -0.85 1.33 5.08
C VAL A 427 0.59 1.46 4.54
N HIS A 428 0.76 1.90 3.29
CA HIS A 428 2.04 1.97 2.58
C HIS A 428 2.73 3.34 2.61
N GLY A 429 2.10 4.35 3.17
CA GLY A 429 2.61 5.72 3.21
C GLY A 429 1.90 6.54 4.26
N ALA A 430 2.44 7.70 4.59
CA ALA A 430 1.97 8.52 5.72
C ALA A 430 1.25 9.81 5.31
N TYR A 431 1.16 10.15 4.02
CA TYR A 431 0.56 11.39 3.54
C TYR A 431 -0.93 11.52 3.95
N GLY A 432 -1.66 10.40 3.89
CA GLY A 432 -3.05 10.34 4.27
C GLY A 432 -3.27 10.49 5.78
N ASP A 433 -2.45 9.80 6.57
CA ASP A 433 -2.50 9.93 8.03
C ASP A 433 -2.15 11.35 8.45
N PHE A 434 -1.12 11.95 7.85
CA PHE A 434 -0.72 13.33 8.12
C PHE A 434 -1.89 14.30 7.89
N ALA A 435 -2.59 14.21 6.77
CA ALA A 435 -3.74 15.05 6.49
C ALA A 435 -4.90 14.79 7.46
N MET A 436 -5.21 13.53 7.77
CA MET A 436 -6.24 13.17 8.74
C MET A 436 -5.94 13.69 10.14
N LEU A 437 -4.67 13.62 10.57
CA LEU A 437 -4.20 14.12 11.86
C LEU A 437 -4.29 15.64 11.92
N LYS A 438 -3.78 16.34 10.91
CA LYS A 438 -3.79 17.80 10.84
C LYS A 438 -5.20 18.40 10.78
N GLU A 439 -6.13 17.74 10.12
CA GLU A 439 -7.51 18.21 9.96
C GLU A 439 -8.48 17.57 10.98
N ASN A 440 -7.98 16.73 11.90
CA ASN A 440 -8.75 16.00 12.91
C ASN A 440 -9.98 15.25 12.32
N LEU A 441 -9.72 14.44 11.29
CA LEU A 441 -10.77 13.77 10.51
C LEU A 441 -11.14 12.37 11.02
N PHE A 442 -10.61 11.94 12.16
CA PHE A 442 -10.95 10.65 12.75
C PHE A 442 -12.38 10.66 13.31
N PRO A 443 -13.15 9.57 13.13
CA PRO A 443 -14.40 9.38 13.85
C PRO A 443 -14.18 9.43 15.36
N THR A 444 -15.13 9.93 16.11
CA THR A 444 -15.05 10.00 17.58
C THR A 444 -14.97 8.63 18.25
N ASP A 445 -15.53 7.61 17.59
CA ASP A 445 -15.55 6.20 18.01
C ASP A 445 -14.49 5.33 17.30
N VAL A 446 -13.45 5.94 16.72
CA VAL A 446 -12.45 5.23 15.92
C VAL A 446 -11.79 4.07 16.67
N GLU A 447 -11.47 4.26 17.95
CA GLU A 447 -10.85 3.22 18.78
C GLU A 447 -11.80 2.06 19.05
N GLU A 448 -13.07 2.31 19.34
CA GLU A 448 -14.10 1.30 19.49
C GLU A 448 -14.27 0.49 18.19
N GLN A 449 -14.31 1.17 17.05
CA GLN A 449 -14.39 0.50 15.75
C GLN A 449 -13.17 -0.36 15.45
N ILE A 450 -11.96 0.10 15.82
CA ILE A 450 -10.73 -0.69 15.68
C ILE A 450 -10.80 -1.93 16.58
N ASN A 451 -11.11 -1.77 17.86
CA ASN A 451 -11.18 -2.87 18.82
C ASN A 451 -12.20 -3.94 18.37
N ARG A 452 -13.38 -3.53 17.91
CA ARG A 452 -14.41 -4.45 17.39
C ARG A 452 -13.93 -5.27 16.17
N ARG A 453 -13.06 -4.68 15.34
CA ARG A 453 -12.53 -5.29 14.11
C ARG A 453 -11.19 -5.99 14.28
N SER A 454 -10.61 -5.93 15.48
CA SER A 454 -9.34 -6.55 15.80
C SER A 454 -9.51 -7.89 16.53
N VAL A 455 -8.45 -8.68 16.56
CA VAL A 455 -8.38 -9.89 17.37
C VAL A 455 -8.55 -9.51 18.86
N PRO A 456 -9.40 -10.22 19.64
CA PRO A 456 -9.62 -9.90 21.05
C PRO A 456 -8.33 -10.05 21.88
N TRP A 457 -8.11 -9.13 22.83
CA TRP A 457 -6.98 -9.18 23.78
C TRP A 457 -7.09 -10.32 24.80
N GLU A 458 -8.30 -10.71 25.14
CA GLU A 458 -8.62 -11.60 26.25
C GLU A 458 -8.10 -13.05 26.07
N ASN A 459 -7.58 -13.36 24.87
CA ASN A 459 -7.00 -14.66 24.54
C ASN A 459 -5.46 -14.68 24.67
N ILE A 460 -4.84 -13.64 25.22
CA ILE A 460 -3.38 -13.55 25.39
C ILE A 460 -2.95 -14.05 26.79
N ASP A 461 -3.78 -14.84 27.45
CA ASP A 461 -3.34 -15.53 28.65
C ASP A 461 -2.20 -16.48 28.29
N GLY A 462 -1.04 -16.30 28.97
CA GLY A 462 0.15 -17.11 28.84
C GLY A 462 -0.04 -18.55 29.35
N GLY A 463 -1.16 -19.17 28.96
CA GLY A 463 -1.54 -20.52 29.26
C GLY A 463 -1.15 -21.47 28.15
N SER A 464 -0.10 -22.23 28.36
CA SER A 464 0.24 -23.49 27.72
C SER A 464 -1.00 -24.29 27.28
N HIS A 465 -1.32 -24.25 25.99
CA HIS A 465 -2.03 -25.35 25.33
C HIS A 465 -1.25 -25.78 24.09
N VAL A 466 -0.20 -26.57 24.39
CA VAL A 466 0.29 -27.58 23.46
C VAL A 466 -0.74 -28.70 23.45
N GLN A 467 -1.44 -28.86 22.35
CA GLN A 467 -1.93 -30.14 21.85
C GLN A 467 -1.91 -30.12 20.32
#